data_d3425a34306d65b9aaf1779ca9575233
#
_entry.id   d3425a34306d65b9aaf1779ca9575233
#
_cell.length_a   1.000
_cell.length_b   1.000
_cell.length_c   1.000
_cell.angle_alpha   90.00
_cell.angle_beta   90.00
_cell.angle_gamma   90.00
#
_symmetry.space_group_name_H-M   'P 1'
#
loop_
_entity.id
_entity.type
_entity.pdbx_description
1 polymer ?
#
loop_
_entity_poly.entity_id
_entity_poly.type
_entity_poly.pdbx_seq_one_letter_code
_entity_poly.pdbx_strand_id
1 'polypeptide(L)'
;MIIVFAVALAGAIGGGVGTAQAAGKGVSGGAHARELLFYNHSFGVFDRETADAIEHSDYLREFANFQVRTTTGTGGETWTGRYLMGRESYLELFGVGDVPGQDGTLGAAGLGLSTERAGDLATVTARLKDEGVAEPVDFLQTRDFGDGVPVPWFDAVLTTLEYDAFDAWGMEYRPEYFADPRGNTEPPSFPGDVGRERYLSDDYRTHLMRDVTAIHLAVTEGDLADTVPLLRAGGFTVRTLAGGGVVAVGGGTTIRFDVVPRAQAGMQRVDLSLNRPVKDRHVEQIGHSTLTVGPGTHAVWTFAKNGTS
;
A
#
# COMPACT_ATOMS: atom_id res chain seq x y z
N MET A 1 4.46 2.06 5.22
CA MET A 1 3.54 2.89 6.00
C MET A 1 4.23 4.20 6.26
N ILE A 2 3.63 5.28 5.82
CA ILE A 2 4.10 6.63 6.08
C ILE A 2 3.31 7.10 7.30
N ILE A 3 3.95 7.14 8.46
CA ILE A 3 3.37 7.80 9.62
C ILE A 3 3.71 9.28 9.45
N VAL A 4 2.75 10.02 8.93
CA VAL A 4 2.89 11.47 8.80
C VAL A 4 2.35 12.09 10.07
N PHE A 5 3.22 12.75 10.83
CA PHE A 5 2.78 13.61 11.90
C PHE A 5 1.96 14.78 11.35
N ALA A 6 0.70 14.84 11.68
CA ALA A 6 -0.03 16.11 11.67
C ALA A 6 0.58 16.99 12.76
N VAL A 7 1.58 17.78 12.43
CA VAL A 7 1.95 18.95 13.25
C VAL A 7 0.77 19.90 13.12
N ALA A 8 -0.05 19.94 14.17
CA ALA A 8 -1.11 20.93 14.30
C ALA A 8 -0.46 22.33 14.37
N LEU A 9 -0.23 22.96 13.24
CA LEU A 9 -0.05 24.40 13.15
C LEU A 9 -1.44 25.02 13.24
N ALA A 10 -1.79 25.48 14.44
CA ALA A 10 -2.90 26.41 14.64
C ALA A 10 -2.57 27.71 13.92
N GLY A 11 -3.07 27.91 12.73
CA GLY A 11 -2.95 29.13 11.92
C GLY A 11 -4.30 29.53 11.37
N ALA A 12 -4.72 30.75 11.74
CA ALA A 12 -6.04 31.35 11.64
C ALA A 12 -6.63 31.42 10.21
N ILE A 13 -7.92 31.16 10.18
CA ILE A 13 -9.03 31.53 9.31
C ILE A 13 -8.81 32.76 8.41
N GLY A 14 -9.00 32.57 7.12
CA GLY A 14 -9.29 33.65 6.16
C GLY A 14 -10.15 33.10 5.03
N GLY A 15 -11.47 33.33 5.08
CA GLY A 15 -12.44 32.86 4.10
C GLY A 15 -12.32 33.59 2.74
N GLY A 16 -12.50 32.81 1.67
CA GLY A 16 -12.72 33.32 0.32
C GLY A 16 -13.45 32.29 -0.52
N VAL A 17 -14.78 32.47 -0.65
CA VAL A 17 -15.63 31.64 -1.52
C VAL A 17 -15.37 32.07 -2.99
N GLY A 18 -14.67 31.25 -3.74
CA GLY A 18 -14.51 31.40 -5.17
C GLY A 18 -15.12 30.21 -5.89
N THR A 19 -16.25 30.41 -6.54
CA THR A 19 -16.88 29.44 -7.44
C THR A 19 -16.05 29.31 -8.72
N ALA A 20 -15.32 28.20 -8.87
CA ALA A 20 -14.65 27.85 -10.11
C ALA A 20 -15.56 26.95 -10.95
N GLN A 21 -15.90 27.44 -12.12
CA GLN A 21 -16.70 26.78 -13.15
C GLN A 21 -15.81 25.76 -13.88
N ALA A 22 -16.16 24.48 -13.81
CA ALA A 22 -15.44 23.42 -14.49
C ALA A 22 -15.67 23.50 -16.00
N ALA A 23 -14.62 23.84 -16.75
CA ALA A 23 -14.59 23.70 -18.20
C ALA A 23 -14.21 22.24 -18.54
N GLY A 24 -15.17 21.50 -19.08
CA GLY A 24 -14.95 20.14 -19.57
C GLY A 24 -13.94 20.13 -20.73
N LYS A 25 -12.75 19.58 -20.51
CA LYS A 25 -11.81 19.21 -21.57
C LYS A 25 -12.14 17.79 -22.03
N GLY A 26 -12.41 17.66 -23.32
CA GLY A 26 -12.70 16.40 -23.99
C GLY A 26 -11.56 15.39 -23.83
N VAL A 27 -11.93 14.15 -23.58
CA VAL A 27 -11.03 13.00 -23.52
C VAL A 27 -10.46 12.77 -24.93
N SER A 28 -9.25 13.24 -25.15
CA SER A 28 -8.42 12.81 -26.28
C SER A 28 -7.88 11.41 -25.91
N GLY A 29 -8.17 10.39 -26.73
CA GLY A 29 -7.55 9.06 -26.63
C GLY A 29 -6.03 9.15 -26.79
N GLY A 30 -5.32 9.43 -25.70
CA GLY A 30 -3.86 9.48 -25.65
C GLY A 30 -3.30 8.06 -25.49
N ALA A 31 -2.16 7.81 -26.11
CA ALA A 31 -1.33 6.64 -25.81
C ALA A 31 -1.22 6.49 -24.29
N HIS A 32 -1.41 5.26 -23.78
CA HIS A 32 -1.28 5.00 -22.35
C HIS A 32 0.04 5.58 -21.86
N ALA A 33 -0.03 6.42 -20.84
CA ALA A 33 1.18 6.97 -20.23
C ALA A 33 2.04 5.80 -19.72
N ARG A 34 3.36 5.90 -19.88
CA ARG A 34 4.27 4.88 -19.33
C ARG A 34 3.97 4.66 -17.86
N GLU A 35 3.82 3.39 -17.44
CA GLU A 35 3.73 3.03 -16.04
C GLU A 35 4.99 3.48 -15.30
N LEU A 36 4.81 4.17 -14.20
CA LEU A 36 5.87 4.68 -13.33
C LEU A 36 5.76 4.13 -11.92
N LEU A 37 4.52 3.88 -11.47
CA LEU A 37 4.25 3.30 -10.17
C LEU A 37 3.73 1.87 -10.32
N PHE A 38 4.21 1.03 -9.44
CA PHE A 38 3.90 -0.39 -9.37
C PHE A 38 3.40 -0.71 -7.96
N TYR A 39 2.45 -1.64 -7.84
CA TYR A 39 1.97 -2.07 -6.53
C TYR A 39 3.12 -2.66 -5.71
N ASN A 40 3.43 -2.03 -4.60
CA ASN A 40 4.48 -2.46 -3.69
C ASN A 40 3.89 -3.21 -2.49
N HIS A 41 3.01 -2.56 -1.75
CA HIS A 41 2.34 -3.17 -0.61
C HIS A 41 1.02 -2.47 -0.27
N SER A 42 0.26 -3.13 0.59
CA SER A 42 -0.87 -2.51 1.28
C SER A 42 -0.82 -2.90 2.74
N PHE A 43 -1.25 -1.99 3.60
CA PHE A 43 -1.52 -2.34 4.98
C PHE A 43 -3.03 -2.35 5.27
N GLY A 44 -3.41 -3.09 6.32
CA GLY A 44 -4.75 -3.09 6.88
C GLY A 44 -4.71 -3.29 8.38
N VAL A 45 -5.63 -2.62 9.09
CA VAL A 45 -5.78 -2.70 10.54
C VAL A 45 -7.03 -3.48 10.90
N PHE A 46 -6.84 -4.58 11.59
CA PHE A 46 -7.86 -5.54 11.99
C PHE A 46 -8.13 -5.49 13.50
N ASP A 47 -9.20 -6.13 13.93
CA ASP A 47 -9.44 -6.37 15.35
C ASP A 47 -8.30 -7.22 15.96
N ARG A 48 -8.15 -7.13 17.29
CA ARG A 48 -7.05 -7.84 18.00
C ARG A 48 -7.10 -9.35 17.81
N GLU A 49 -8.31 -9.94 17.83
CA GLU A 49 -8.46 -11.40 17.67
C GLU A 49 -7.93 -11.85 16.32
N THR A 50 -8.27 -11.13 15.25
CA THR A 50 -7.77 -11.42 13.89
C THR A 50 -6.26 -11.21 13.80
N ALA A 51 -5.74 -10.10 14.33
CA ALA A 51 -4.31 -9.81 14.30
C ALA A 51 -3.49 -10.85 15.08
N ASP A 52 -3.97 -11.27 16.25
CA ASP A 52 -3.32 -12.29 17.07
C ASP A 52 -3.40 -13.67 16.40
N ALA A 53 -4.52 -14.02 15.77
CA ALA A 53 -4.66 -15.24 14.98
C ALA A 53 -3.70 -15.28 13.79
N ILE A 54 -3.49 -14.14 13.10
CA ILE A 54 -2.50 -14.01 12.03
C ILE A 54 -1.09 -14.22 12.56
N GLU A 55 -0.74 -13.59 13.68
CA GLU A 55 0.59 -13.69 14.29
C GLU A 55 0.96 -15.11 14.68
N HIS A 56 0.01 -15.86 15.20
CA HIS A 56 0.22 -17.22 15.73
C HIS A 56 -0.13 -18.33 14.72
N SER A 57 -0.48 -18.01 13.47
CA SER A 57 -0.82 -19.00 12.45
C SER A 57 0.40 -19.76 11.97
N ASP A 58 0.48 -21.05 12.28
CA ASP A 58 1.49 -21.95 11.72
C ASP A 58 1.32 -22.09 10.21
N TYR A 59 0.07 -22.10 9.73
CA TYR A 59 -0.21 -22.18 8.32
C TYR A 59 0.37 -21.00 7.52
N LEU A 60 0.24 -19.78 8.01
CA LEU A 60 0.81 -18.60 7.33
C LEU A 60 2.34 -18.65 7.27
N ARG A 61 3.01 -19.21 8.27
CA ARG A 61 4.46 -19.40 8.29
C ARG A 61 4.94 -20.40 7.23
N GLU A 62 4.12 -21.41 6.92
CA GLU A 62 4.39 -22.37 5.84
C GLU A 62 3.98 -21.80 4.46
N PHE A 63 2.88 -21.03 4.42
CA PHE A 63 2.29 -20.49 3.19
C PHE A 63 3.12 -19.37 2.58
N ALA A 64 3.68 -18.46 3.38
CA ALA A 64 4.39 -17.26 2.92
C ALA A 64 5.71 -17.04 3.68
N ASN A 65 6.62 -16.26 3.11
CA ASN A 65 7.72 -15.65 3.87
C ASN A 65 7.12 -14.68 4.89
N PHE A 66 6.73 -15.24 6.04
CA PHE A 66 5.99 -14.57 7.09
C PHE A 66 6.94 -14.02 8.15
N GLN A 67 6.77 -12.75 8.49
CA GLN A 67 7.59 -12.06 9.48
C GLN A 67 6.72 -11.25 10.44
N VAL A 68 7.05 -11.29 11.73
CA VAL A 68 6.57 -10.32 12.72
C VAL A 68 7.74 -9.41 13.05
N ARG A 69 7.56 -8.10 12.86
CA ARG A 69 8.66 -7.16 12.97
C ARG A 69 8.22 -5.82 13.55
N THR A 70 8.98 -5.33 14.52
CA THR A 70 8.90 -3.93 14.95
C THR A 70 9.86 -3.10 14.11
N THR A 71 9.35 -2.03 13.53
CA THR A 71 10.13 -1.08 12.73
C THR A 71 10.17 0.26 13.46
N THR A 72 11.33 0.90 13.45
CA THR A 72 11.50 2.29 13.90
C THR A 72 11.75 3.16 12.68
N GLY A 73 10.86 4.09 12.44
CA GLY A 73 10.87 4.99 11.30
C GLY A 73 11.31 6.42 11.67
N THR A 74 10.96 7.34 10.78
CA THR A 74 11.23 8.77 10.93
C THR A 74 10.70 9.30 12.26
N GLY A 75 11.48 10.14 12.93
CA GLY A 75 11.10 10.72 14.22
C GLY A 75 11.15 9.75 15.41
N GLY A 76 11.61 8.51 15.21
CA GLY A 76 11.65 7.49 16.26
C GLY A 76 10.30 6.76 16.46
N GLU A 77 9.33 6.97 15.57
CA GLU A 77 8.06 6.28 15.59
C GLU A 77 8.23 4.79 15.36
N THR A 78 7.51 3.99 16.13
CA THR A 78 7.59 2.52 16.04
C THR A 78 6.23 1.90 15.76
N TRP A 79 6.26 0.82 14.99
CA TRP A 79 5.08 -0.02 14.74
C TRP A 79 5.46 -1.48 14.64
N THR A 80 4.56 -2.34 15.04
CA THR A 80 4.75 -3.80 14.94
C THR A 80 3.76 -4.39 13.95
N GLY A 81 4.27 -4.91 12.85
CA GLY A 81 3.48 -5.49 11.76
C GLY A 81 3.74 -6.96 11.55
N ARG A 82 2.77 -7.60 10.91
CA ARG A 82 2.82 -8.97 10.40
C ARG A 82 2.89 -8.88 8.90
N TYR A 83 3.98 -9.40 8.35
CA TYR A 83 4.32 -9.22 6.93
C TYR A 83 4.25 -10.55 6.20
N LEU A 84 3.58 -10.57 5.05
CA LEU A 84 3.67 -11.64 4.08
C LEU A 84 4.44 -11.12 2.88
N MET A 85 5.70 -11.52 2.77
CA MET A 85 6.63 -11.03 1.77
C MET A 85 6.59 -11.90 0.52
N GLY A 86 6.33 -11.31 -0.65
CA GLY A 86 6.37 -11.95 -1.96
C GLY A 86 7.62 -11.58 -2.75
N ARG A 87 7.57 -11.78 -4.08
CA ARG A 87 8.64 -11.44 -5.02
C ARG A 87 8.72 -9.94 -5.27
N GLU A 88 7.59 -9.31 -5.59
CA GLU A 88 7.49 -7.90 -5.99
C GLU A 88 6.53 -7.12 -5.08
N SER A 89 5.82 -7.81 -4.20
CA SER A 89 4.80 -7.19 -3.36
C SER A 89 4.65 -7.88 -2.03
N TYR A 90 4.12 -7.16 -1.04
CA TYR A 90 3.86 -7.72 0.28
C TYR A 90 2.62 -7.13 0.93
N LEU A 91 2.17 -7.77 2.00
CA LEU A 91 1.10 -7.30 2.87
C LEU A 91 1.67 -6.92 4.23
N GLU A 92 1.15 -5.84 4.80
CA GLU A 92 1.37 -5.44 6.19
C GLU A 92 0.05 -5.54 6.96
N LEU A 93 0.01 -6.39 7.99
CA LEU A 93 -1.22 -6.66 8.73
C LEU A 93 -1.01 -6.22 10.18
N PHE A 94 -1.87 -5.30 10.61
CA PHE A 94 -1.82 -4.70 11.93
C PHE A 94 -3.07 -5.06 12.73
N GLY A 95 -2.94 -5.09 14.02
CA GLY A 95 -4.07 -5.03 14.94
C GLY A 95 -4.28 -3.61 15.44
N VAL A 96 -5.46 -3.30 15.91
CA VAL A 96 -5.74 -2.02 16.57
C VAL A 96 -4.67 -1.72 17.62
N GLY A 97 -4.04 -0.54 17.50
CA GLY A 97 -2.99 -0.04 18.39
C GLY A 97 -1.57 -0.50 18.08
N ASP A 98 -1.33 -1.33 17.04
CA ASP A 98 0.02 -1.71 16.62
C ASP A 98 0.76 -0.57 15.90
N VAL A 99 0.01 0.42 15.45
CA VAL A 99 0.47 1.63 14.78
C VAL A 99 -0.02 2.82 15.58
N PRO A 100 0.81 3.86 15.83
CA PRO A 100 0.34 5.04 16.53
C PRO A 100 -0.64 5.88 15.69
N GLY A 101 -1.47 6.66 16.37
CA GLY A 101 -2.37 7.62 15.75
C GLY A 101 -3.54 7.01 14.97
N GLN A 102 -3.96 7.71 13.93
CA GLN A 102 -5.11 7.37 13.10
C GLN A 102 -4.92 6.06 12.35
N ASP A 103 -3.70 5.78 11.88
CA ASP A 103 -3.35 4.55 11.16
C ASP A 103 -3.47 3.28 12.02
N GLY A 104 -3.51 3.40 13.34
CA GLY A 104 -3.74 2.28 14.27
C GLY A 104 -5.20 2.00 14.60
N THR A 105 -6.15 2.66 13.94
CA THR A 105 -7.58 2.46 14.20
C THR A 105 -8.17 1.36 13.33
N LEU A 106 -9.19 0.67 13.85
CA LEU A 106 -9.88 -0.40 13.10
C LEU A 106 -10.33 0.07 11.73
N GLY A 107 -10.00 -0.70 10.70
CA GLY A 107 -10.35 -0.42 9.32
C GLY A 107 -9.49 0.66 8.66
N ALA A 108 -8.47 1.17 9.32
CA ALA A 108 -7.45 1.93 8.62
C ALA A 108 -6.72 1.02 7.62
N ALA A 109 -6.39 1.57 6.47
CA ALA A 109 -5.68 0.85 5.43
C ALA A 109 -4.83 1.83 4.60
N GLY A 110 -3.86 1.32 3.87
CA GLY A 110 -3.05 2.16 2.97
C GLY A 110 -2.46 1.39 1.81
N LEU A 111 -2.00 2.15 0.81
CA LEU A 111 -1.48 1.64 -0.45
C LEU A 111 -0.14 2.30 -0.80
N GLY A 112 0.93 1.53 -0.73
CA GLY A 112 2.25 1.92 -1.20
C GLY A 112 2.47 1.48 -2.65
N LEU A 113 2.77 2.44 -3.51
CA LEU A 113 3.12 2.25 -4.92
C LEU A 113 4.57 2.70 -5.12
N SER A 114 5.43 1.87 -5.71
CA SER A 114 6.84 2.24 -5.87
C SER A 114 7.27 2.34 -7.33
N THR A 115 8.32 3.11 -7.56
CA THR A 115 9.01 3.14 -8.85
C THR A 115 9.97 1.95 -8.97
N GLU A 116 10.32 1.59 -10.22
CA GLU A 116 11.33 0.58 -10.53
C GLU A 116 12.68 1.22 -10.92
N ARG A 117 12.69 2.51 -11.27
CA ARG A 117 13.86 3.23 -11.73
C ARG A 117 14.07 4.52 -10.96
N ALA A 118 15.31 4.77 -10.60
CA ALA A 118 15.71 6.01 -9.95
C ALA A 118 15.35 7.23 -10.80
N GLY A 119 14.70 8.21 -10.16
CA GLY A 119 14.23 9.46 -10.75
C GLY A 119 12.81 9.41 -11.33
N ASP A 120 12.15 8.24 -11.36
CA ASP A 120 10.77 8.15 -11.85
C ASP A 120 9.77 8.83 -10.90
N LEU A 121 10.07 8.90 -9.58
CA LEU A 121 9.19 9.57 -8.61
C LEU A 121 9.05 11.07 -8.91
N ALA A 122 10.12 11.73 -9.35
CA ALA A 122 10.04 13.14 -9.78
C ALA A 122 9.08 13.34 -10.97
N THR A 123 9.00 12.36 -11.88
CA THR A 123 8.04 12.38 -12.99
C THR A 123 6.62 12.16 -12.48
N VAL A 124 6.40 11.30 -11.48
CA VAL A 124 5.10 11.11 -10.82
C VAL A 124 4.65 12.41 -10.16
N THR A 125 5.53 13.08 -9.41
CA THR A 125 5.24 14.38 -8.77
C THR A 125 4.85 15.46 -9.82
N ALA A 126 5.51 15.48 -10.97
CA ALA A 126 5.14 16.40 -12.06
C ALA A 126 3.75 16.06 -12.61
N ARG A 127 3.44 14.79 -12.86
CA ARG A 127 2.12 14.35 -13.35
C ARG A 127 1.00 14.59 -12.33
N LEU A 128 1.26 14.50 -11.03
CA LEU A 128 0.29 14.86 -10.00
C LEU A 128 -0.19 16.30 -10.13
N LYS A 129 0.72 17.22 -10.45
CA LYS A 129 0.34 18.62 -10.72
C LYS A 129 -0.54 18.76 -11.95
N ASP A 130 -0.29 17.96 -12.99
CA ASP A 130 -1.14 17.92 -14.19
C ASP A 130 -2.53 17.31 -13.90
N GLU A 131 -2.63 16.37 -12.95
CA GLU A 131 -3.89 15.81 -12.45
C GLU A 131 -4.64 16.74 -11.47
N GLY A 132 -4.09 17.93 -11.16
CA GLY A 132 -4.74 18.95 -10.36
C GLY A 132 -4.30 19.03 -8.89
N VAL A 133 -3.34 18.22 -8.47
CA VAL A 133 -2.73 18.31 -7.15
C VAL A 133 -1.68 19.42 -7.17
N ALA A 134 -2.07 20.63 -6.75
CA ALA A 134 -1.21 21.82 -6.88
C ALA A 134 0.09 21.70 -6.08
N GLU A 135 0.01 21.16 -4.88
CA GLU A 135 1.11 21.02 -3.92
C GLU A 135 1.18 19.58 -3.39
N PRO A 136 1.74 18.63 -4.18
CA PRO A 136 2.01 17.29 -3.67
C PRO A 136 2.94 17.36 -2.44
N VAL A 137 2.72 16.50 -1.47
CA VAL A 137 3.51 16.47 -0.25
C VAL A 137 4.67 15.51 -0.41
N ASP A 138 5.90 16.02 -0.33
CA ASP A 138 7.11 15.21 -0.33
C ASP A 138 7.49 14.79 1.10
N PHE A 139 7.94 13.55 1.27
CA PHE A 139 8.32 13.00 2.56
C PHE A 139 9.51 12.05 2.41
N LEU A 140 10.49 12.13 3.32
CA LEU A 140 11.58 11.17 3.44
C LEU A 140 11.30 10.22 4.61
N GLN A 141 11.12 8.93 4.32
CA GLN A 141 11.08 7.91 5.34
C GLN A 141 12.48 7.40 5.63
N THR A 142 12.81 7.30 6.92
CA THR A 142 14.04 6.66 7.39
C THR A 142 13.71 5.35 8.12
N ARG A 143 14.71 4.49 8.28
CA ARG A 143 14.64 3.28 9.08
C ARG A 143 15.82 3.20 10.02
N ASP A 144 15.55 2.99 11.30
CA ASP A 144 16.53 2.61 12.29
C ASP A 144 16.52 1.08 12.46
N PHE A 145 17.69 0.47 12.37
CA PHE A 145 17.88 -0.97 12.55
C PHE A 145 18.14 -1.38 14.01
N GLY A 146 17.88 -0.48 14.97
CA GLY A 146 18.01 -0.74 16.39
C GLY A 146 19.33 -0.24 17.00
N ASP A 147 20.13 0.53 16.25
CA ASP A 147 21.39 1.12 16.71
C ASP A 147 21.31 2.64 16.94
N GLY A 148 20.14 3.22 16.75
CA GLY A 148 19.93 4.67 16.87
C GLY A 148 20.46 5.50 15.70
N VAL A 149 20.83 4.84 14.58
CA VAL A 149 21.33 5.51 13.37
C VAL A 149 20.33 5.35 12.24
N PRO A 150 19.47 6.35 11.99
CA PRO A 150 18.50 6.30 10.90
C PRO A 150 19.17 6.24 9.51
N VAL A 151 18.74 5.31 8.67
CA VAL A 151 19.16 5.21 7.27
C VAL A 151 18.03 5.75 6.38
N PRO A 152 18.31 6.64 5.40
CA PRO A 152 17.32 7.04 4.40
C PRO A 152 16.76 5.82 3.69
N TRP A 153 15.43 5.60 3.80
CA TRP A 153 14.77 4.39 3.30
C TRP A 153 14.15 4.60 1.94
N PHE A 154 13.21 5.54 1.87
CA PHE A 154 12.59 5.93 0.60
C PHE A 154 12.10 7.37 0.65
N ASP A 155 12.10 8.02 -0.50
CA ASP A 155 11.34 9.24 -0.73
C ASP A 155 9.90 8.87 -1.08
N ALA A 156 8.94 9.65 -0.63
CA ALA A 156 7.54 9.46 -0.94
C ALA A 156 6.87 10.75 -1.38
N VAL A 157 5.81 10.62 -2.18
CA VAL A 157 4.91 11.70 -2.58
C VAL A 157 3.47 11.31 -2.28
N LEU A 158 2.73 12.22 -1.65
CA LEU A 158 1.31 12.08 -1.32
C LEU A 158 0.52 13.20 -1.99
N THR A 159 -0.77 12.97 -2.18
CA THR A 159 -1.70 14.01 -2.65
C THR A 159 -2.14 14.94 -1.53
N THR A 160 -2.25 14.43 -0.31
CA THR A 160 -2.65 15.14 0.91
C THR A 160 -2.11 14.44 2.15
N LEU A 161 -2.14 15.13 3.30
CA LEU A 161 -1.90 14.55 4.63
C LEU A 161 -3.20 14.31 5.39
N GLU A 162 -4.33 14.76 4.84
CA GLU A 162 -5.64 14.64 5.46
C GLU A 162 -6.39 13.48 4.82
N TYR A 163 -6.83 12.49 5.59
CA TYR A 163 -7.61 11.33 5.17
C TYR A 163 -8.46 10.82 6.33
N ASP A 164 -9.51 10.07 6.01
CA ASP A 164 -10.41 9.50 7.02
C ASP A 164 -9.96 8.13 7.53
N ALA A 165 -9.64 7.24 6.58
CA ALA A 165 -9.34 5.84 6.88
C ALA A 165 -8.29 5.24 5.95
N PHE A 166 -8.01 5.88 4.82
CA PHE A 166 -7.19 5.32 3.78
C PHE A 166 -6.31 6.39 3.17
N ASP A 167 -5.00 6.12 3.10
CA ASP A 167 -4.05 6.93 2.35
C ASP A 167 -3.32 6.12 1.27
N ALA A 168 -2.80 6.81 0.25
CA ALA A 168 -1.98 6.23 -0.78
C ALA A 168 -0.79 7.12 -1.09
N TRP A 169 0.36 6.49 -1.35
CA TRP A 169 1.58 7.22 -1.67
C TRP A 169 2.37 6.56 -2.79
N GLY A 170 3.05 7.38 -3.58
CA GLY A 170 4.12 6.95 -4.47
C GLY A 170 5.45 7.00 -3.75
N MET A 171 6.36 6.06 -3.98
CA MET A 171 7.66 6.04 -3.33
C MET A 171 8.78 5.56 -4.24
N GLU A 172 10.00 5.96 -3.89
CA GLU A 172 11.24 5.54 -4.54
C GLU A 172 12.28 5.21 -3.48
N TYR A 173 12.79 3.98 -3.48
CA TYR A 173 13.80 3.56 -2.51
C TYR A 173 15.11 4.31 -2.71
N ARG A 174 15.77 4.62 -1.60
CA ARG A 174 17.02 5.38 -1.57
C ARG A 174 18.23 4.48 -1.80
N PRO A 175 19.24 4.96 -2.54
CA PRO A 175 20.50 4.24 -2.71
C PRO A 175 21.19 3.89 -1.38
N GLU A 176 21.07 4.75 -0.37
CA GLU A 176 21.62 4.56 0.97
C GLU A 176 21.04 3.32 1.65
N TYR A 177 19.76 3.03 1.45
CA TYR A 177 19.12 1.83 1.98
C TYR A 177 19.65 0.56 1.31
N PHE A 178 19.80 0.58 0.01
CA PHE A 178 20.34 -0.55 -0.74
C PHE A 178 21.84 -0.81 -0.49
N ALA A 179 22.56 0.23 -0.09
CA ALA A 179 23.98 0.11 0.30
C ALA A 179 24.17 -0.42 1.72
N ASP A 180 23.12 -0.39 2.55
CA ASP A 180 23.18 -0.86 3.94
C ASP A 180 22.98 -2.38 4.00
N PRO A 181 23.98 -3.16 4.47
CA PRO A 181 23.88 -4.61 4.50
C PRO A 181 22.77 -5.15 5.41
N ARG A 182 22.28 -4.33 6.36
CA ARG A 182 21.17 -4.68 7.23
C ARG A 182 19.81 -4.67 6.51
N GLY A 183 19.74 -4.03 5.34
CA GLY A 183 18.54 -4.01 4.50
C GLY A 183 18.17 -5.37 3.92
N ASN A 184 19.14 -6.28 3.81
CA ASN A 184 18.98 -7.61 3.20
C ASN A 184 18.28 -7.55 1.83
N THR A 185 18.85 -6.73 0.95
CA THR A 185 18.32 -6.45 -0.38
C THR A 185 19.11 -7.19 -1.45
N GLU A 186 18.48 -7.44 -2.60
CA GLU A 186 19.11 -8.11 -3.72
C GLU A 186 20.01 -7.14 -4.53
N PRO A 187 20.98 -7.66 -5.31
CA PRO A 187 21.79 -6.83 -6.20
C PRO A 187 20.94 -6.21 -7.31
N PRO A 188 21.36 -5.07 -7.89
CA PRO A 188 20.62 -4.42 -8.96
C PRO A 188 20.61 -5.27 -10.23
N SER A 189 19.46 -5.38 -10.90
CA SER A 189 19.30 -6.08 -12.19
C SER A 189 19.68 -5.21 -13.39
N PHE A 190 19.67 -3.88 -13.22
CA PHE A 190 20.06 -2.90 -14.25
C PHE A 190 20.57 -1.59 -13.61
N PRO A 191 21.27 -0.71 -14.36
CA PRO A 191 21.69 0.58 -13.83
C PRO A 191 20.48 1.45 -13.41
N GLY A 192 20.51 1.96 -12.17
CA GLY A 192 19.41 2.77 -11.60
C GLY A 192 18.22 1.95 -11.12
N ASP A 193 18.40 0.64 -10.91
CA ASP A 193 17.40 -0.23 -10.31
C ASP A 193 17.15 0.13 -8.85
N VAL A 194 15.92 0.54 -8.57
CA VAL A 194 15.38 0.79 -7.22
C VAL A 194 14.10 -0.02 -7.01
N GLY A 195 13.96 -1.09 -7.76
CA GLY A 195 12.73 -1.86 -7.89
C GLY A 195 12.41 -2.75 -6.69
N ARG A 196 11.19 -3.26 -6.74
CA ARG A 196 10.58 -4.09 -5.69
C ARG A 196 11.30 -5.43 -5.55
N GLU A 197 11.69 -6.09 -6.65
CA GLU A 197 12.48 -7.33 -6.60
C GLU A 197 13.83 -7.14 -5.91
N ARG A 198 14.43 -5.97 -6.07
CA ARG A 198 15.66 -5.64 -5.38
C ARG A 198 15.46 -5.40 -3.88
N TYR A 199 14.33 -4.80 -3.51
CA TYR A 199 14.00 -4.52 -2.12
C TYR A 199 13.60 -5.77 -1.34
N LEU A 200 12.85 -6.69 -1.97
CA LEU A 200 12.37 -7.93 -1.38
C LEU A 200 13.39 -9.06 -1.62
N SER A 201 13.64 -9.88 -0.58
CA SER A 201 14.55 -11.02 -0.72
C SER A 201 13.91 -12.19 -1.48
N ASP A 202 14.76 -13.05 -2.03
CA ASP A 202 14.35 -14.27 -2.74
C ASP A 202 13.77 -15.37 -1.82
N ASP A 203 13.63 -15.14 -0.52
CA ASP A 203 13.13 -16.11 0.46
C ASP A 203 11.71 -16.61 0.14
N TYR A 204 10.88 -15.79 -0.55
CA TYR A 204 9.54 -16.19 -0.99
C TYR A 204 9.54 -17.48 -1.82
N ARG A 205 10.65 -17.83 -2.49
CA ARG A 205 10.77 -19.00 -3.38
C ARG A 205 10.59 -20.33 -2.67
N THR A 206 10.85 -20.37 -1.37
CA THR A 206 10.67 -21.58 -0.55
C THR A 206 9.24 -21.78 -0.06
N HIS A 207 8.40 -20.75 -0.16
CA HIS A 207 7.01 -20.73 0.27
C HIS A 207 6.01 -20.91 -0.89
N LEU A 208 4.73 -20.97 -0.56
CA LEU A 208 3.68 -21.14 -1.56
C LEU A 208 3.24 -19.77 -2.15
N MET A 209 3.10 -18.75 -1.32
CA MET A 209 2.75 -17.40 -1.77
C MET A 209 3.87 -16.83 -2.66
N ARG A 210 3.47 -16.22 -3.78
CA ARG A 210 4.37 -15.52 -4.69
C ARG A 210 4.19 -14.01 -4.62
N ASP A 211 3.00 -13.50 -4.95
CA ASP A 211 2.70 -12.07 -5.01
C ASP A 211 1.22 -11.77 -4.79
N VAL A 212 0.93 -10.51 -4.49
CA VAL A 212 -0.41 -9.94 -4.55
C VAL A 212 -0.75 -9.62 -6.01
N THR A 213 -1.87 -10.13 -6.51
CA THR A 213 -2.35 -9.90 -7.89
C THR A 213 -3.56 -8.99 -7.97
N ALA A 214 -4.36 -8.96 -6.90
CA ALA A 214 -5.43 -7.98 -6.77
C ALA A 214 -5.70 -7.67 -5.30
N ILE A 215 -6.18 -6.45 -5.05
CA ILE A 215 -6.64 -6.02 -3.73
C ILE A 215 -7.97 -5.31 -3.82
N HIS A 216 -8.84 -5.54 -2.86
CA HIS A 216 -10.14 -4.88 -2.72
C HIS A 216 -10.19 -4.13 -1.39
N LEU A 217 -10.35 -2.83 -1.48
CA LEU A 217 -10.37 -1.87 -0.39
C LEU A 217 -11.74 -1.18 -0.32
N ALA A 218 -12.28 -1.04 0.87
CA ALA A 218 -13.42 -0.21 1.16
C ALA A 218 -12.91 1.10 1.76
N VAL A 219 -13.23 2.23 1.13
CA VAL A 219 -12.67 3.54 1.45
C VAL A 219 -13.76 4.61 1.51
N THR A 220 -13.49 5.77 2.10
CA THR A 220 -14.43 6.89 2.03
C THR A 220 -14.40 7.55 0.65
N GLU A 221 -15.40 8.35 0.34
CA GLU A 221 -15.46 9.11 -0.91
C GLU A 221 -14.30 10.12 -0.98
N GLY A 222 -13.95 10.76 0.14
CA GLY A 222 -12.84 11.70 0.23
C GLY A 222 -11.50 11.02 -0.03
N ASP A 223 -11.20 9.92 0.68
CA ASP A 223 -9.96 9.16 0.51
C ASP A 223 -9.79 8.65 -0.93
N LEU A 224 -10.90 8.22 -1.58
CA LEU A 224 -10.86 7.80 -2.98
C LEU A 224 -10.59 8.95 -3.93
N ALA A 225 -11.20 10.12 -3.69
CA ALA A 225 -10.99 11.32 -4.52
C ALA A 225 -9.52 11.76 -4.49
N ASP A 226 -8.87 11.66 -3.33
CA ASP A 226 -7.45 11.99 -3.16
C ASP A 226 -6.51 10.93 -3.76
N THR A 227 -6.95 9.66 -3.81
CA THR A 227 -6.14 8.55 -4.34
C THR A 227 -6.11 8.51 -5.87
N VAL A 228 -7.22 8.83 -6.54
CA VAL A 228 -7.35 8.72 -8.00
C VAL A 228 -6.28 9.50 -8.78
N PRO A 229 -5.92 10.75 -8.43
CA PRO A 229 -4.84 11.48 -9.09
C PRO A 229 -3.49 10.74 -9.05
N LEU A 230 -3.14 10.13 -7.91
CA LEU A 230 -1.90 9.36 -7.77
C LEU A 230 -1.88 8.13 -8.69
N LEU A 231 -2.98 7.39 -8.75
CA LEU A 231 -3.09 6.22 -9.64
C LEU A 231 -2.91 6.62 -11.12
N ARG A 232 -3.51 7.72 -11.55
CA ARG A 232 -3.37 8.24 -12.93
C ARG A 232 -1.95 8.74 -13.19
N ALA A 233 -1.38 9.50 -12.28
CA ALA A 233 0.01 9.97 -12.37
C ALA A 233 0.99 8.82 -12.46
N GLY A 234 0.73 7.71 -11.72
CA GLY A 234 1.48 6.47 -11.76
C GLY A 234 1.33 5.66 -13.04
N GLY A 235 0.35 5.96 -13.88
CA GLY A 235 0.09 5.28 -15.15
C GLY A 235 -0.94 4.16 -15.08
N PHE A 236 -1.72 4.05 -13.99
CA PHE A 236 -2.82 3.10 -13.91
C PHE A 236 -3.99 3.51 -14.80
N THR A 237 -4.64 2.52 -15.41
CA THR A 237 -5.94 2.69 -16.07
C THR A 237 -7.03 2.68 -15.01
N VAL A 238 -7.65 3.84 -14.77
CA VAL A 238 -8.67 4.04 -13.75
C VAL A 238 -10.06 4.06 -14.39
N ARG A 239 -10.98 3.23 -13.89
CA ARG A 239 -12.38 3.13 -14.36
C ARG A 239 -13.33 3.25 -13.20
N THR A 240 -14.32 4.15 -13.32
CA THR A 240 -15.39 4.29 -12.32
C THR A 240 -16.39 3.13 -12.48
N LEU A 241 -16.84 2.60 -11.37
CA LEU A 241 -17.88 1.57 -11.25
C LEU A 241 -19.25 2.21 -11.01
N ALA A 242 -20.31 1.45 -11.30
CA ALA A 242 -21.64 1.81 -10.83
C ALA A 242 -21.64 1.89 -9.28
N GLY A 243 -22.14 2.99 -8.72
CA GLY A 243 -22.12 3.23 -7.27
C GLY A 243 -20.91 4.04 -6.77
N GLY A 244 -20.09 4.62 -7.66
CA GLY A 244 -19.04 5.58 -7.31
C GLY A 244 -17.68 4.94 -7.01
N GLY A 245 -17.58 3.61 -6.86
CA GLY A 245 -16.31 2.92 -6.68
C GLY A 245 -15.42 2.98 -7.94
N VAL A 246 -14.19 2.49 -7.82
CA VAL A 246 -13.16 2.54 -8.86
C VAL A 246 -12.45 1.20 -8.99
N VAL A 247 -12.07 0.84 -10.22
CA VAL A 247 -11.06 -0.18 -10.50
C VAL A 247 -9.88 0.48 -11.20
N ALA A 248 -8.70 0.28 -10.65
CA ALA A 248 -7.42 0.68 -11.22
C ALA A 248 -6.63 -0.56 -11.63
N VAL A 249 -6.13 -0.58 -12.88
CA VAL A 249 -5.33 -1.67 -13.43
C VAL A 249 -4.01 -1.11 -13.92
N GLY A 250 -2.92 -1.64 -13.43
CA GLY A 250 -1.57 -1.20 -13.75
C GLY A 250 -0.59 -1.68 -12.68
N GLY A 251 0.68 -1.45 -12.89
CA GLY A 251 1.72 -1.77 -11.90
C GLY A 251 1.75 -3.24 -11.48
N GLY A 252 1.33 -4.16 -12.36
CA GLY A 252 1.27 -5.61 -12.09
C GLY A 252 0.07 -6.07 -11.26
N THR A 253 -0.88 -5.18 -10.90
CA THR A 253 -1.96 -5.49 -9.95
C THR A 253 -3.28 -4.85 -10.37
N THR A 254 -4.38 -5.44 -9.94
CA THR A 254 -5.72 -4.84 -10.03
C THR A 254 -6.16 -4.37 -8.64
N ILE A 255 -6.47 -3.08 -8.52
CA ILE A 255 -6.92 -2.49 -7.26
C ILE A 255 -8.38 -2.07 -7.41
N ARG A 256 -9.24 -2.58 -6.54
CA ARG A 256 -10.64 -2.20 -6.49
C ARG A 256 -10.91 -1.38 -5.24
N PHE A 257 -11.60 -0.29 -5.41
CA PHE A 257 -12.12 0.57 -4.33
C PHE A 257 -13.64 0.58 -4.37
N ASP A 258 -14.26 0.24 -3.25
CA ASP A 258 -15.69 0.47 -3.02
C ASP A 258 -15.86 1.64 -2.05
N VAL A 259 -16.77 2.57 -2.38
CA VAL A 259 -17.06 3.72 -1.51
C VAL A 259 -18.02 3.30 -0.40
N VAL A 260 -17.62 3.57 0.83
CA VAL A 260 -18.38 3.21 2.04
C VAL A 260 -18.26 4.31 3.10
N PRO A 261 -19.16 4.36 4.10
CA PRO A 261 -18.94 5.16 5.30
C PRO A 261 -17.67 4.71 6.06
N ARG A 262 -16.98 5.64 6.76
CA ARG A 262 -15.75 5.38 7.54
C ARG A 262 -15.83 4.11 8.41
N ALA A 263 -16.95 3.87 9.08
CA ALA A 263 -17.14 2.72 9.96
C ALA A 263 -17.07 1.35 9.24
N GLN A 264 -17.17 1.33 7.91
CA GLN A 264 -17.10 0.13 7.06
C GLN A 264 -15.81 0.05 6.24
N ALA A 265 -14.94 1.06 6.39
CA ALA A 265 -13.67 1.11 5.67
C ALA A 265 -12.72 -0.02 6.07
N GLY A 266 -11.79 -0.37 5.19
CA GLY A 266 -10.72 -1.32 5.44
C GLY A 266 -10.47 -2.28 4.29
N MET A 267 -9.48 -3.13 4.47
CA MET A 267 -9.12 -4.18 3.53
C MET A 267 -10.18 -5.29 3.53
N GLN A 268 -10.72 -5.61 2.35
CA GLN A 268 -11.82 -6.57 2.21
C GLN A 268 -11.35 -7.91 1.65
N ARG A 269 -10.41 -7.86 0.69
CA ARG A 269 -9.96 -9.06 -0.02
C ARG A 269 -8.59 -8.82 -0.64
N VAL A 270 -7.79 -9.89 -0.67
CA VAL A 270 -6.52 -9.95 -1.38
C VAL A 270 -6.51 -11.22 -2.23
N ASP A 271 -6.17 -11.10 -3.51
CA ASP A 271 -5.92 -12.22 -4.41
C ASP A 271 -4.40 -12.40 -4.54
N LEU A 272 -3.95 -13.64 -4.43
CA LEU A 272 -2.54 -14.00 -4.38
C LEU A 272 -2.19 -14.99 -5.49
N SER A 273 -1.03 -14.82 -6.11
CA SER A 273 -0.43 -15.83 -6.95
C SER A 273 0.42 -16.79 -6.11
N LEU A 274 0.59 -18.02 -6.61
CA LEU A 274 1.37 -19.06 -5.95
C LEU A 274 2.59 -19.45 -6.79
N ASN A 275 3.67 -19.85 -6.14
CA ASN A 275 4.90 -20.32 -6.76
C ASN A 275 4.75 -21.68 -7.47
N ARG A 276 3.74 -22.47 -7.07
CA ARG A 276 3.43 -23.77 -7.65
C ARG A 276 1.94 -24.06 -7.56
N PRO A 277 1.38 -24.89 -8.48
CA PRO A 277 -0.02 -25.25 -8.41
C PRO A 277 -0.33 -26.14 -7.21
N VAL A 278 -1.50 -25.94 -6.62
CA VAL A 278 -2.09 -26.75 -5.56
C VAL A 278 -3.21 -27.57 -6.17
N LYS A 279 -3.24 -28.87 -5.89
CA LYS A 279 -4.22 -29.80 -6.46
C LYS A 279 -5.61 -29.63 -5.86
N ASP A 280 -5.66 -29.60 -4.53
CA ASP A 280 -6.91 -29.57 -3.78
C ASP A 280 -7.12 -28.20 -3.15
N ARG A 281 -8.37 -27.81 -2.99
CA ARG A 281 -8.73 -26.58 -2.30
C ARG A 281 -8.46 -26.77 -0.81
N HIS A 282 -7.70 -25.83 -0.22
CA HIS A 282 -7.53 -25.69 1.21
C HIS A 282 -8.23 -24.40 1.70
N VAL A 283 -8.85 -24.46 2.86
CA VAL A 283 -9.50 -23.30 3.49
C VAL A 283 -8.99 -23.19 4.91
N GLU A 284 -8.40 -22.05 5.24
CA GLU A 284 -7.87 -21.72 6.54
C GLU A 284 -8.68 -20.57 7.14
N GLN A 285 -9.21 -20.77 8.35
CA GLN A 285 -9.88 -19.73 9.12
C GLN A 285 -8.87 -19.09 10.06
N ILE A 286 -8.65 -17.77 9.92
CA ILE A 286 -7.64 -17.02 10.69
C ILE A 286 -8.33 -15.82 11.33
N GLY A 287 -8.71 -15.95 12.59
CA GLY A 287 -9.57 -14.98 13.27
C GLY A 287 -10.86 -14.77 12.48
N HIS A 288 -11.23 -13.52 12.24
CA HIS A 288 -12.41 -13.14 11.43
C HIS A 288 -12.10 -13.05 9.92
N SER A 289 -11.11 -13.79 9.45
CA SER A 289 -10.75 -13.85 8.03
C SER A 289 -10.65 -15.28 7.51
N THR A 290 -10.75 -15.46 6.20
CA THR A 290 -10.70 -16.76 5.55
C THR A 290 -9.73 -16.74 4.38
N LEU A 291 -8.67 -17.55 4.46
CA LEU A 291 -7.73 -17.78 3.36
C LEU A 291 -8.12 -19.07 2.62
N THR A 292 -8.43 -18.94 1.34
CA THR A 292 -8.69 -20.08 0.46
C THR A 292 -7.53 -20.23 -0.53
N VAL A 293 -6.90 -21.39 -0.55
CA VAL A 293 -5.73 -21.70 -1.38
C VAL A 293 -6.09 -22.76 -2.39
N GLY A 294 -5.86 -22.50 -3.67
CA GLY A 294 -6.12 -23.42 -4.77
C GLY A 294 -7.62 -23.71 -5.04
N PRO A 295 -7.90 -24.65 -5.94
CA PRO A 295 -6.94 -25.38 -6.79
C PRO A 295 -6.26 -24.46 -7.82
N GLY A 296 -5.10 -24.86 -8.32
CA GLY A 296 -4.30 -24.08 -9.29
C GLY A 296 -3.25 -23.20 -8.61
N THR A 297 -2.92 -22.09 -9.24
CA THR A 297 -1.81 -21.17 -8.84
C THR A 297 -2.31 -19.88 -8.22
N HIS A 298 -3.43 -19.91 -7.52
CA HIS A 298 -4.00 -18.72 -6.89
C HIS A 298 -4.53 -19.04 -5.49
N ALA A 299 -4.57 -18.00 -4.65
CA ALA A 299 -5.25 -18.01 -3.36
C ALA A 299 -6.04 -16.70 -3.20
N VAL A 300 -7.03 -16.74 -2.32
CA VAL A 300 -7.88 -15.59 -2.00
C VAL A 300 -7.99 -15.48 -0.49
N TRP A 301 -7.67 -14.31 0.04
CA TRP A 301 -7.88 -13.99 1.45
C TRP A 301 -8.99 -12.96 1.57
N THR A 302 -10.03 -13.29 2.33
CA THR A 302 -11.16 -12.40 2.60
C THR A 302 -11.21 -12.04 4.08
N PHE A 303 -11.49 -10.79 4.36
CA PHE A 303 -11.58 -10.25 5.71
C PHE A 303 -13.03 -9.88 6.04
N ALA A 304 -13.41 -9.97 7.31
CA ALA A 304 -14.73 -9.55 7.75
C ALA A 304 -14.92 -8.06 7.48
N LYS A 305 -16.13 -7.70 7.05
CA LYS A 305 -16.48 -6.28 6.88
C LYS A 305 -16.64 -5.62 8.24
N ASN A 306 -15.99 -4.48 8.42
CA ASN A 306 -16.19 -3.66 9.62
C ASN A 306 -17.65 -3.18 9.72
N GLY A 307 -18.17 -3.08 10.93
CA GLY A 307 -19.53 -2.53 11.17
C GLY A 307 -20.71 -3.47 10.85
N THR A 308 -20.48 -4.73 10.53
CA THR A 308 -21.53 -5.76 10.45
C THR A 308 -21.45 -6.64 11.71
N SER A 309 -22.09 -6.20 12.78
CA SER A 309 -22.40 -7.03 13.95
C SER A 309 -23.80 -7.59 13.86
#